data_3ce0cc4d64c022e8574777f924c15090
#
_entry.id   3ce0cc4d64c022e8574777f924c15090
#
_cell.length_a   1.000
_cell.length_b   1.000
_cell.length_c   1.000
_cell.angle_alpha   90.00
_cell.angle_beta   90.00
_cell.angle_gamma   90.00
#
_symmetry.space_group_name_H-M   'P 1'
#
loop_
_entity.id
_entity.type
_entity.pdbx_description
1 polymer ?
#
loop_
_entity_poly.entity_id
_entity_poly.type
_entity_poly.pdbx_seq_one_letter_code
_entity_poly.pdbx_strand_id
1 'polypeptide(L)'
;KRGATKEASDKFMKTWNAYNDFILKEATDDLSESQPTAGNIAGGLTTIEEKAFGNFQKIGNCKFVDVLEPAEEPKKGKGLYFMDTSSAAAECVTLQAAAGFNIHLFPTGQGNIVGNPIEPVVKLTANPLTVKSMGEHIDCDVSKILSREMNLSEAGDKLIETTLRVANGRLTCAEALGHKEFVMTKLY
;
A
#
# COMPACT_ATOMS: atom_id res chain seq x y z
N LYS A 1 2.58 19.57 5.53
CA LYS A 1 1.45 19.99 6.40
C LYS A 1 0.82 18.84 7.19
N ARG A 2 1.15 17.57 6.88
CA ARG A 2 0.62 16.37 7.54
C ARG A 2 1.59 15.75 8.55
N GLY A 3 2.80 16.28 8.75
CA GLY A 3 3.70 15.87 9.83
C GLY A 3 3.13 16.28 11.19
N ALA A 4 3.28 15.43 12.20
CA ALA A 4 2.89 15.73 13.58
C ALA A 4 3.75 16.88 14.16
N THR A 5 5.00 16.96 13.70
CA THR A 5 5.97 17.99 14.04
C THR A 5 6.53 18.65 12.79
N LYS A 6 7.19 19.81 12.96
CA LYS A 6 7.93 20.45 11.87
C LYS A 6 9.07 19.55 11.37
N GLU A 7 9.78 18.89 12.28
CA GLU A 7 10.86 17.97 11.97
C GLU A 7 10.39 16.82 11.05
N ALA A 8 9.26 16.16 11.37
CA ALA A 8 8.69 15.12 10.54
C ALA A 8 8.32 15.64 9.14
N SER A 9 7.76 16.85 9.05
CA SER A 9 7.44 17.49 7.77
C SER A 9 8.67 17.82 6.95
N ASP A 10 9.72 18.33 7.58
CA ASP A 10 10.99 18.69 6.92
C ASP A 10 11.70 17.39 6.43
N LYS A 11 11.69 16.32 7.24
CA LYS A 11 12.24 15.01 6.84
C LYS A 11 11.49 14.44 5.63
N PHE A 12 10.16 14.52 5.62
CA PHE A 12 9.36 14.11 4.47
C PHE A 12 9.74 14.87 3.19
N MET A 13 9.85 16.19 3.28
CA MET A 13 10.21 17.01 2.12
C MET A 13 11.63 16.73 1.63
N LYS A 14 12.56 16.45 2.55
CA LYS A 14 13.91 16.03 2.18
C LYS A 14 13.91 14.72 1.41
N THR A 15 13.20 13.71 1.90
CA THR A 15 13.06 12.40 1.25
C THR A 15 12.38 12.55 -0.13
N TRP A 16 11.31 13.32 -0.20
CA TRP A 16 10.60 13.57 -1.46
C TRP A 16 11.49 14.27 -2.49
N ASN A 17 12.21 15.33 -2.08
CA ASN A 17 13.12 16.05 -2.96
C ASN A 17 14.25 15.15 -3.47
N ALA A 18 14.84 14.32 -2.60
CA ALA A 18 15.91 13.40 -2.99
C ALA A 18 15.42 12.39 -4.03
N TYR A 19 14.21 11.84 -3.85
CA TYR A 19 13.62 10.92 -4.82
C TYR A 19 13.26 11.63 -6.14
N ASN A 20 12.70 12.82 -6.07
CA ASN A 20 12.37 13.61 -7.24
C ASN A 20 13.63 14.00 -8.04
N ASP A 21 14.70 14.42 -7.35
CA ASP A 21 15.99 14.74 -7.97
C ASP A 21 16.59 13.50 -8.64
N PHE A 22 16.48 12.33 -8.00
CA PHE A 22 16.92 11.07 -8.58
C PHE A 22 16.17 10.75 -9.88
N ILE A 23 14.82 10.79 -9.85
CA ILE A 23 14.00 10.54 -11.04
C ILE A 23 14.34 11.50 -12.18
N LEU A 24 14.49 12.80 -11.90
CA LEU A 24 14.78 13.80 -12.92
C LEU A 24 16.19 13.70 -13.51
N LYS A 25 17.17 13.19 -12.74
CA LYS A 25 18.57 13.09 -13.18
C LYS A 25 18.89 11.76 -13.84
N GLU A 26 18.36 10.67 -13.29
CA GLU A 26 18.79 9.32 -13.64
C GLU A 26 17.75 8.58 -14.51
N ALA A 27 16.49 8.97 -14.47
CA ALA A 27 15.45 8.37 -15.28
C ALA A 27 15.52 8.90 -16.72
N THR A 28 15.52 7.99 -17.67
CA THR A 28 15.41 8.31 -19.09
C THR A 28 13.96 8.54 -19.51
N ASP A 29 13.00 8.12 -18.68
CA ASP A 29 11.58 8.12 -18.99
C ASP A 29 10.78 8.93 -17.95
N ASP A 30 9.76 9.64 -18.39
CA ASP A 30 8.80 10.30 -17.54
C ASP A 30 7.88 9.25 -16.89
N LEU A 31 7.71 9.31 -15.56
CA LEU A 31 6.81 8.40 -14.85
C LEU A 31 5.36 8.47 -15.34
N SER A 32 4.93 9.61 -15.86
CA SER A 32 3.59 9.79 -16.46
C SER A 32 3.38 8.97 -17.73
N GLU A 33 4.44 8.54 -18.41
CA GLU A 33 4.35 7.68 -19.59
C GLU A 33 4.03 6.22 -19.23
N SER A 34 4.39 5.79 -18.02
CA SER A 34 4.15 4.42 -17.54
C SER A 34 2.97 4.28 -16.59
N GLN A 35 2.46 5.39 -16.07
CA GLN A 35 1.35 5.42 -15.11
C GLN A 35 0.35 6.55 -15.46
N PRO A 36 -0.95 6.32 -15.39
CA PRO A 36 -1.64 5.05 -15.05
C PRO A 36 -1.42 3.94 -16.07
N THR A 37 -1.45 2.68 -15.63
CA THR A 37 -1.38 1.53 -16.55
C THR A 37 -2.64 1.46 -17.44
N ALA A 38 -2.56 0.73 -18.56
CA ALA A 38 -3.69 0.51 -19.46
C ALA A 38 -4.94 0.00 -18.72
N GLY A 39 -4.77 -0.89 -17.73
CA GLY A 39 -5.88 -1.38 -16.90
C GLY A 39 -6.46 -0.30 -15.96
N ASN A 40 -5.63 0.62 -15.48
CA ASN A 40 -6.12 1.77 -14.69
C ASN A 40 -6.93 2.72 -15.56
N ILE A 41 -6.49 2.99 -16.79
CA ILE A 41 -7.19 3.85 -17.77
C ILE A 41 -8.53 3.21 -18.17
N ALA A 42 -8.54 1.91 -18.45
CA ALA A 42 -9.77 1.17 -18.73
C ALA A 42 -10.76 1.20 -17.56
N GLY A 43 -10.25 1.29 -16.32
CA GLY A 43 -11.02 1.47 -15.08
C GLY A 43 -11.47 2.91 -14.80
N GLY A 44 -11.11 3.87 -15.66
CA GLY A 44 -11.57 5.26 -15.59
C GLY A 44 -10.55 6.26 -15.01
N LEU A 45 -9.32 5.86 -14.67
CA LEU A 45 -8.26 6.79 -14.26
C LEU A 45 -7.73 7.58 -15.47
N THR A 46 -7.47 8.87 -15.28
CA THR A 46 -7.04 9.79 -16.35
C THR A 46 -5.57 10.20 -16.23
N THR A 47 -5.08 10.46 -15.01
CA THR A 47 -3.72 10.97 -14.77
C THR A 47 -3.03 10.26 -13.62
N ILE A 48 -1.70 10.42 -13.54
CA ILE A 48 -0.89 9.92 -12.41
C ILE A 48 -1.26 10.63 -11.10
N GLU A 49 -1.61 11.91 -11.15
CA GLU A 49 -2.04 12.67 -9.97
C GLU A 49 -3.35 12.14 -9.43
N GLU A 50 -4.31 11.84 -10.30
CA GLU A 50 -5.58 11.23 -9.91
C GLU A 50 -5.35 9.86 -9.25
N LYS A 51 -4.47 9.03 -9.81
CA LYS A 51 -4.07 7.75 -9.23
C LYS A 51 -3.42 7.93 -7.87
N ALA A 52 -2.50 8.89 -7.72
CA ALA A 52 -1.81 9.19 -6.48
C ALA A 52 -2.73 9.78 -5.40
N PHE A 53 -3.80 10.48 -5.79
CA PHE A 53 -4.75 11.11 -4.86
C PHE A 53 -5.42 10.09 -3.92
N GLY A 54 -5.59 8.85 -4.36
CA GLY A 54 -6.08 7.75 -3.51
C GLY A 54 -5.23 7.53 -2.26
N ASN A 55 -3.94 7.81 -2.30
CA ASN A 55 -3.05 7.66 -1.14
C ASN A 55 -3.33 8.71 -0.06
N PHE A 56 -3.73 9.93 -0.45
CA PHE A 56 -4.18 10.95 0.50
C PHE A 56 -5.48 10.55 1.21
N GLN A 57 -6.37 9.90 0.50
CA GLN A 57 -7.63 9.41 1.06
C GLN A 57 -7.39 8.30 2.09
N LYS A 58 -6.45 7.38 1.82
CA LYS A 58 -6.09 6.30 2.75
C LYS A 58 -5.52 6.81 4.08
N ILE A 59 -4.79 7.92 4.07
CA ILE A 59 -4.23 8.55 5.29
C ILE A 59 -5.34 9.21 6.13
N GLY A 60 -6.47 9.59 5.51
CA GLY A 60 -7.54 10.31 6.18
C GLY A 60 -7.06 11.63 6.78
N ASN A 61 -7.41 11.89 8.04
CA ASN A 61 -7.01 13.10 8.78
C ASN A 61 -5.82 12.87 9.72
N CYS A 62 -5.19 11.70 9.67
CA CYS A 62 -4.05 11.38 10.51
C CYS A 62 -2.82 12.20 10.17
N LYS A 63 -2.00 12.44 11.19
CA LYS A 63 -0.67 13.02 11.03
C LYS A 63 0.37 11.91 11.19
N PHE A 64 1.39 11.92 10.34
CA PHE A 64 2.51 11.00 10.51
C PHE A 64 3.50 11.54 11.53
N VAL A 65 3.99 10.66 12.39
CA VAL A 65 4.90 11.02 13.50
C VAL A 65 6.35 11.07 13.06
N ASP A 66 6.71 10.29 12.05
CA ASP A 66 8.05 10.29 11.46
C ASP A 66 8.06 9.74 10.05
N VAL A 67 9.20 9.91 9.40
CA VAL A 67 9.58 9.32 8.11
C VAL A 67 10.67 8.30 8.37
N LEU A 68 10.51 7.11 7.83
CA LEU A 68 11.45 6.01 7.94
C LEU A 68 12.28 5.91 6.66
N GLU A 69 13.57 5.65 6.82
CA GLU A 69 14.40 5.16 5.74
C GLU A 69 13.95 3.74 5.31
N PRO A 70 14.37 3.22 4.14
CA PRO A 70 14.06 1.86 3.73
C PRO A 70 14.44 0.84 4.81
N ALA A 71 13.49 0.01 5.23
CA ALA A 71 13.64 -1.01 6.28
C ALA A 71 13.98 -0.47 7.68
N GLU A 72 13.84 0.84 7.91
CA GLU A 72 14.08 1.41 9.25
C GLU A 72 12.93 1.06 10.20
N GLU A 73 13.27 0.53 11.38
CA GLU A 73 12.30 0.24 12.44
C GLU A 73 11.74 1.54 13.05
N PRO A 74 10.40 1.62 13.30
CA PRO A 74 9.80 2.77 13.98
C PRO A 74 10.29 2.90 15.42
N LYS A 75 10.87 4.06 15.80
CA LYS A 75 11.44 4.30 17.14
C LYS A 75 10.64 5.28 18.01
N LYS A 76 9.68 6.00 17.42
CA LYS A 76 8.89 7.03 18.14
C LYS A 76 7.56 6.49 18.72
N GLY A 77 7.46 5.16 18.91
CA GLY A 77 6.28 4.52 19.48
C GLY A 77 5.11 4.39 18.50
N LYS A 78 3.88 4.38 19.01
CA LYS A 78 2.67 4.17 18.21
C LYS A 78 2.35 5.41 17.37
N GLY A 79 1.94 5.21 16.13
CA GLY A 79 1.52 6.28 15.24
C GLY A 79 1.57 5.89 13.78
N LEU A 80 1.22 6.83 12.91
CA LEU A 80 1.38 6.68 11.48
C LEU A 80 2.80 7.09 11.07
N TYR A 81 3.46 6.25 10.31
CA TYR A 81 4.77 6.52 9.73
C TYR A 81 4.68 6.54 8.21
N PHE A 82 5.56 7.29 7.59
CA PHE A 82 5.83 7.20 6.15
C PHE A 82 7.19 6.53 5.97
N MET A 83 7.27 5.47 5.18
CA MET A 83 8.54 4.83 4.84
C MET A 83 8.93 5.19 3.41
N ASP A 84 10.18 5.55 3.20
CA ASP A 84 10.74 5.75 1.88
C ASP A 84 10.89 4.39 1.17
N THR A 85 9.96 4.09 0.28
CA THR A 85 9.95 2.89 -0.55
C THR A 85 9.58 3.23 -1.98
N SER A 86 9.91 2.36 -2.92
CA SER A 86 9.32 2.41 -4.24
C SER A 86 7.84 2.01 -4.21
N SER A 87 7.11 2.27 -5.29
CA SER A 87 5.73 1.80 -5.47
C SER A 87 5.64 0.35 -5.95
N ALA A 88 6.77 -0.32 -6.20
CA ALA A 88 6.82 -1.73 -6.54
C ALA A 88 6.38 -2.58 -5.34
N ALA A 89 5.28 -3.33 -5.52
CA ALA A 89 4.60 -4.00 -4.40
C ALA A 89 5.53 -4.94 -3.61
N ALA A 90 6.27 -5.81 -4.29
CA ALA A 90 7.14 -6.78 -3.62
C ALA A 90 8.27 -6.10 -2.83
N GLU A 91 8.85 -5.01 -3.36
CA GLU A 91 9.86 -4.23 -2.64
C GLU A 91 9.28 -3.51 -1.43
N CYS A 92 8.16 -2.81 -1.61
CA CYS A 92 7.49 -2.08 -0.53
C CYS A 92 7.14 -3.01 0.64
N VAL A 93 6.52 -4.16 0.35
CA VAL A 93 6.17 -5.17 1.36
C VAL A 93 7.42 -5.72 2.04
N THR A 94 8.47 -6.04 1.29
CA THR A 94 9.74 -6.56 1.85
C THR A 94 10.39 -5.56 2.80
N LEU A 95 10.45 -4.27 2.44
CA LEU A 95 11.04 -3.24 3.28
C LEU A 95 10.22 -2.99 4.56
N GLN A 96 8.90 -3.07 4.48
CA GLN A 96 8.04 -2.94 5.65
C GLN A 96 8.17 -4.16 6.58
N ALA A 97 8.20 -5.37 6.04
CA ALA A 97 8.48 -6.58 6.81
C ALA A 97 9.84 -6.51 7.52
N ALA A 98 10.89 -6.04 6.84
CA ALA A 98 12.22 -5.86 7.41
C ALA A 98 12.24 -4.80 8.52
N ALA A 99 11.39 -3.79 8.46
CA ALA A 99 11.21 -2.78 9.50
C ALA A 99 10.41 -3.28 10.73
N GLY A 100 9.94 -4.54 10.71
CA GLY A 100 9.21 -5.15 11.82
C GLY A 100 7.70 -4.93 11.81
N PHE A 101 7.12 -4.49 10.71
CA PHE A 101 5.66 -4.50 10.56
C PHE A 101 5.16 -5.94 10.46
N ASN A 102 4.05 -6.24 11.13
CA ASN A 102 3.59 -7.61 11.35
C ASN A 102 2.45 -8.04 10.43
N ILE A 103 1.76 -7.10 9.81
CA ILE A 103 0.65 -7.36 8.86
C ILE A 103 0.65 -6.24 7.84
N HIS A 104 0.60 -6.60 6.57
CA HIS A 104 0.46 -5.65 5.48
C HIS A 104 -0.98 -5.62 4.96
N LEU A 105 -1.62 -4.46 5.00
CA LEU A 105 -2.94 -4.23 4.39
C LEU A 105 -2.75 -3.71 2.97
N PHE A 106 -3.11 -4.51 1.99
CA PHE A 106 -2.86 -4.23 0.57
C PHE A 106 -4.15 -3.96 -0.19
N PRO A 107 -4.61 -2.70 -0.28
CA PRO A 107 -5.76 -2.36 -1.12
C PRO A 107 -5.38 -2.43 -2.61
N THR A 108 -6.21 -3.12 -3.40
CA THR A 108 -5.97 -3.30 -4.83
C THR A 108 -7.24 -3.16 -5.64
N GLY A 109 -7.17 -2.42 -6.76
CA GLY A 109 -8.28 -2.27 -7.69
C GLY A 109 -8.33 -3.38 -8.75
N GLN A 110 -7.17 -3.89 -9.18
CA GLN A 110 -7.06 -4.89 -10.26
C GLN A 110 -6.77 -6.31 -9.74
N GLY A 111 -6.52 -6.46 -8.45
CA GLY A 111 -5.95 -7.67 -7.87
C GLY A 111 -4.42 -7.64 -7.89
N ASN A 112 -3.84 -8.44 -7.01
CA ASN A 112 -2.40 -8.62 -6.91
C ASN A 112 -2.11 -9.96 -6.23
N ILE A 113 -1.08 -10.68 -6.68
CA ILE A 113 -0.70 -11.98 -6.11
C ILE A 113 0.35 -11.88 -5.01
N VAL A 114 1.08 -10.76 -4.90
CA VAL A 114 2.23 -10.60 -4.02
C VAL A 114 1.91 -11.00 -2.59
N GLY A 115 2.65 -11.98 -2.09
CA GLY A 115 2.76 -12.34 -0.68
C GLY A 115 4.10 -11.89 -0.11
N ASN A 116 4.45 -12.40 1.07
CA ASN A 116 5.77 -12.20 1.65
C ASN A 116 6.12 -13.39 2.57
N PRO A 117 7.38 -13.82 2.66
CA PRO A 117 7.75 -14.95 3.51
C PRO A 117 7.74 -14.65 5.02
N ILE A 118 7.69 -13.38 5.43
CA ILE A 118 7.85 -12.95 6.82
C ILE A 118 6.56 -12.36 7.38
N GLU A 119 5.82 -11.56 6.58
CA GLU A 119 4.58 -10.92 7.03
C GLU A 119 3.38 -11.33 6.17
N PRO A 120 2.22 -11.57 6.78
CA PRO A 120 0.99 -11.82 6.05
C PRO A 120 0.53 -10.57 5.28
N VAL A 121 0.18 -10.75 4.00
CA VAL A 121 -0.30 -9.68 3.11
C VAL A 121 -1.80 -9.85 2.88
N VAL A 122 -2.59 -9.07 3.59
CA VAL A 122 -4.05 -9.04 3.52
C VAL A 122 -4.50 -8.20 2.33
N LYS A 123 -5.01 -8.82 1.30
CA LYS A 123 -5.52 -8.13 0.12
C LYS A 123 -6.99 -7.76 0.27
N LEU A 124 -7.29 -6.49 0.02
CA LEU A 124 -8.68 -6.01 0.01
C LEU A 124 -9.01 -5.30 -1.30
N THR A 125 -10.25 -5.46 -1.74
CA THR A 125 -10.73 -4.79 -2.95
C THR A 125 -12.19 -4.35 -2.84
N ALA A 126 -12.50 -3.20 -3.44
CA ALA A 126 -13.86 -2.74 -3.66
C ALA A 126 -14.33 -2.99 -5.11
N ASN A 127 -13.49 -3.58 -5.96
CA ASN A 127 -13.82 -3.83 -7.35
C ASN A 127 -14.50 -5.20 -7.54
N PRO A 128 -15.80 -5.26 -7.90
CA PRO A 128 -16.52 -6.52 -8.09
C PRO A 128 -15.97 -7.36 -9.23
N LEU A 129 -15.36 -6.74 -10.25
CA LEU A 129 -14.72 -7.48 -11.34
C LEU A 129 -13.49 -8.22 -10.86
N THR A 130 -12.70 -7.61 -9.99
CA THR A 130 -11.55 -8.25 -9.36
C THR A 130 -11.96 -9.41 -8.44
N VAL A 131 -13.01 -9.21 -7.65
CA VAL A 131 -13.59 -10.31 -6.83
C VAL A 131 -14.00 -11.50 -7.72
N LYS A 132 -14.60 -11.22 -8.88
CA LYS A 132 -15.03 -12.26 -9.80
C LYS A 132 -13.86 -12.98 -10.48
N SER A 133 -12.80 -12.27 -10.86
CA SER A 133 -11.68 -12.82 -11.65
C SER A 133 -10.51 -13.35 -10.82
N MET A 134 -10.34 -12.84 -9.59
CA MET A 134 -9.20 -13.14 -8.70
C MET A 134 -9.65 -13.36 -7.25
N GLY A 135 -10.86 -13.86 -7.02
CA GLY A 135 -11.43 -14.01 -5.68
C GLY A 135 -10.58 -14.87 -4.74
N GLU A 136 -9.85 -15.85 -5.28
CA GLU A 136 -8.93 -16.70 -4.52
C GLU A 136 -7.71 -15.93 -3.95
N HIS A 137 -7.42 -14.74 -4.48
CA HIS A 137 -6.33 -13.88 -4.00
C HIS A 137 -6.82 -12.75 -3.07
N ILE A 138 -8.12 -12.65 -2.79
CA ILE A 138 -8.71 -11.55 -2.02
C ILE A 138 -9.14 -12.03 -0.64
N ASP A 139 -8.56 -11.45 0.40
CA ASP A 139 -8.88 -11.74 1.80
C ASP A 139 -10.11 -10.99 2.30
N CYS A 140 -10.28 -9.75 1.84
CA CYS A 140 -11.34 -8.85 2.26
C CYS A 140 -12.04 -8.22 1.05
N ASP A 141 -13.19 -8.77 0.70
CA ASP A 141 -14.07 -8.23 -0.34
C ASP A 141 -14.99 -7.16 0.28
N VAL A 142 -14.83 -5.90 -0.13
CA VAL A 142 -15.69 -4.77 0.21
C VAL A 142 -16.39 -4.18 -1.02
N SER A 143 -16.56 -4.96 -2.08
CA SER A 143 -17.13 -4.53 -3.35
C SER A 143 -18.56 -4.02 -3.26
N LYS A 144 -19.30 -4.44 -2.22
CA LYS A 144 -20.65 -3.97 -1.93
C LYS A 144 -20.76 -2.47 -1.62
N ILE A 145 -19.64 -1.79 -1.36
CA ILE A 145 -19.61 -0.31 -1.26
C ILE A 145 -20.07 0.32 -2.59
N LEU A 146 -19.62 -0.22 -3.71
CA LEU A 146 -19.94 0.34 -5.04
C LEU A 146 -21.41 0.12 -5.42
N SER A 147 -22.04 -0.97 -4.97
CA SER A 147 -23.47 -1.22 -5.16
C SER A 147 -24.34 -0.52 -4.10
N ARG A 148 -23.73 0.18 -3.12
CA ARG A 148 -24.41 0.81 -1.97
C ARG A 148 -25.15 -0.17 -1.04
N GLU A 149 -24.76 -1.44 -1.07
CA GLU A 149 -25.25 -2.49 -0.15
C GLU A 149 -24.40 -2.57 1.12
N MET A 150 -23.31 -1.81 1.20
CA MET A 150 -22.40 -1.69 2.34
C MET A 150 -21.94 -0.24 2.47
N ASN A 151 -21.97 0.31 3.66
CA ASN A 151 -21.39 1.63 3.93
C ASN A 151 -19.92 1.54 4.33
N LEU A 152 -19.24 2.69 4.45
CA LEU A 152 -17.80 2.73 4.76
C LEU A 152 -17.49 2.20 6.18
N SER A 153 -18.40 2.37 7.15
CA SER A 153 -18.19 1.85 8.50
C SER A 153 -18.23 0.32 8.50
N GLU A 154 -19.23 -0.26 7.86
CA GLU A 154 -19.37 -1.72 7.72
C GLU A 154 -18.16 -2.35 6.98
N ALA A 155 -17.64 -1.64 5.97
CA ALA A 155 -16.44 -2.08 5.29
C ALA A 155 -15.20 -2.00 6.19
N GLY A 156 -15.09 -0.96 7.00
CA GLY A 156 -14.05 -0.82 8.01
C GLY A 156 -14.11 -1.94 9.06
N ASP A 157 -15.28 -2.24 9.58
CA ASP A 157 -15.49 -3.33 10.53
C ASP A 157 -15.11 -4.69 9.94
N LYS A 158 -15.47 -4.95 8.68
CA LYS A 158 -15.05 -6.16 7.96
C LYS A 158 -13.54 -6.26 7.79
N LEU A 159 -12.88 -5.15 7.47
CA LEU A 159 -11.43 -5.12 7.37
C LEU A 159 -10.75 -5.37 8.72
N ILE A 160 -11.25 -4.76 9.79
CA ILE A 160 -10.77 -4.99 11.17
C ILE A 160 -10.93 -6.46 11.54
N GLU A 161 -12.11 -7.05 11.30
CA GLU A 161 -12.37 -8.47 11.58
C GLU A 161 -11.40 -9.37 10.81
N THR A 162 -11.20 -9.11 9.51
CA THR A 162 -10.26 -9.87 8.68
C THR A 162 -8.84 -9.77 9.24
N THR A 163 -8.40 -8.56 9.58
CA THR A 163 -7.07 -8.30 10.15
C THR A 163 -6.88 -9.03 11.47
N LEU A 164 -7.87 -8.99 12.37
CA LEU A 164 -7.81 -9.69 13.65
C LEU A 164 -7.76 -11.21 13.47
N ARG A 165 -8.48 -11.77 12.51
CA ARG A 165 -8.40 -13.21 12.20
C ARG A 165 -7.01 -13.61 11.73
N VAL A 166 -6.37 -12.80 10.86
CA VAL A 166 -5.00 -13.03 10.40
C VAL A 166 -4.02 -12.89 11.57
N ALA A 167 -4.15 -11.88 12.40
CA ALA A 167 -3.33 -11.70 13.61
C ALA A 167 -3.46 -12.88 14.59
N ASN A 168 -4.57 -13.61 14.56
CA ASN A 168 -4.82 -14.81 15.35
C ASN A 168 -4.48 -16.13 14.60
N GLY A 169 -3.71 -16.05 13.52
CA GLY A 169 -3.14 -17.22 12.84
C GLY A 169 -3.95 -17.75 11.65
N ARG A 170 -5.01 -17.05 11.19
CA ARG A 170 -5.63 -17.38 9.91
C ARG A 170 -4.64 -17.02 8.78
N LEU A 171 -4.36 -17.98 7.90
CA LEU A 171 -3.56 -17.72 6.71
C LEU A 171 -4.28 -16.74 5.78
N THR A 172 -3.53 -15.81 5.20
CA THR A 172 -3.98 -15.01 4.06
C THR A 172 -4.11 -15.88 2.80
N CYS A 173 -4.85 -15.39 1.80
CA CYS A 173 -4.92 -16.04 0.51
C CYS A 173 -3.54 -16.23 -0.11
N ALA A 174 -2.66 -15.23 0.00
CA ALA A 174 -1.30 -15.32 -0.50
C ALA A 174 -0.50 -16.45 0.18
N GLU A 175 -0.56 -16.57 1.50
CA GLU A 175 0.09 -17.64 2.23
C GLU A 175 -0.47 -19.03 1.86
N ALA A 176 -1.80 -19.14 1.77
CA ALA A 176 -2.47 -20.40 1.40
C ALA A 176 -2.11 -20.86 -0.03
N LEU A 177 -1.89 -19.93 -0.95
CA LEU A 177 -1.46 -20.18 -2.32
C LEU A 177 0.06 -20.30 -2.48
N GLY A 178 0.82 -20.10 -1.41
CA GLY A 178 2.28 -20.26 -1.41
C GLY A 178 3.04 -19.08 -2.02
N HIS A 179 2.43 -17.90 -2.14
CA HIS A 179 3.09 -16.69 -2.61
C HIS A 179 4.06 -16.15 -1.56
N LYS A 180 5.32 -15.99 -1.96
CA LYS A 180 6.43 -15.60 -1.08
C LYS A 180 7.38 -14.65 -1.83
N GLU A 181 6.83 -13.67 -2.52
CA GLU A 181 7.58 -12.70 -3.28
C GLU A 181 8.45 -11.86 -2.35
N PHE A 182 9.73 -11.79 -2.68
CA PHE A 182 10.74 -11.11 -1.89
C PHE A 182 11.69 -10.36 -2.82
N VAL A 183 11.79 -9.05 -2.64
CA VAL A 183 12.66 -8.19 -3.43
C VAL A 183 13.50 -7.34 -2.50
N MET A 184 14.83 -7.48 -2.60
CA MET A 184 15.82 -6.84 -1.74
C MET A 184 16.48 -5.62 -2.37
N THR A 185 15.83 -4.89 -3.24
CA THR A 185 16.57 -3.83 -3.88
C THR A 185 15.79 -2.54 -3.98
N LYS A 186 16.21 -1.62 -3.18
CA LYS A 186 16.24 -0.23 -3.57
C LYS A 186 17.63 0.03 -4.14
N LEU A 187 17.80 -0.12 -5.45
CA LEU A 187 19.08 0.15 -6.15
C LEU A 187 19.09 1.60 -6.61
N TYR A 188 19.29 2.54 -5.70
CA TYR A 188 19.65 3.91 -6.02
C TYR A 188 20.27 4.61 -4.84
#